data_c905a673094631ed7d53ed1f6a021094
#
_entry.id   c905a673094631ed7d53ed1f6a021094
#
_cell.length_a   1.000
_cell.length_b   1.000
_cell.length_c   1.000
_cell.angle_alpha   90.00
_cell.angle_beta   90.00
_cell.angle_gamma   90.00
#
_symmetry.space_group_name_H-M   'P 1'
#
loop_
_entity.id
_entity.type
_entity.pdbx_description
1 polymer ?
#
loop_
_entity_poly.entity_id
_entity_poly.type
_entity_poly.pdbx_seq_one_letter_code
_entity_poly.pdbx_strand_id
1 'polypeptide(L)'
;SDLIKNNKKNTLFVRVLNSGILSIGNEKVVQNNISANVVFKDRKGKVINVSKIAQGTEFYGEVTLTNLKNERVENIALSQILPSGFEIVNTRYTDFRDATANIADYIDIRDDRANYYFSMKAAETRQFKILLNASYLGKYYLPGLQCEAMYDNDFLARTKGQWVEVVK
;
A
#
# COMPACT_ATOMS: atom_id res chain seq x y z
N SER A 1 24.75 24.14 3.11
CA SER A 1 23.39 24.53 3.47
C SER A 1 23.21 25.99 3.18
N ASP A 2 22.36 26.33 2.22
CA ASP A 2 22.10 27.71 1.85
C ASP A 2 21.17 28.34 2.91
N LEU A 3 21.64 29.43 3.53
CA LEU A 3 20.87 30.12 4.53
C LEU A 3 20.08 31.25 3.84
N ILE A 4 18.74 31.13 3.85
CA ILE A 4 17.88 32.19 3.35
C ILE A 4 17.64 33.18 4.48
N LYS A 5 18.09 34.45 4.30
CA LYS A 5 17.95 35.52 5.30
C LYS A 5 17.08 36.63 4.73
N ASN A 6 16.03 36.99 5.43
CA ASN A 6 15.23 38.16 5.11
C ASN A 6 15.82 39.39 5.81
N ASN A 7 16.41 40.29 5.03
CA ASN A 7 17.01 41.52 5.55
C ASN A 7 16.05 42.74 5.53
N LYS A 8 14.78 42.52 5.16
CA LYS A 8 13.75 43.56 5.11
C LYS A 8 12.65 43.29 6.14
N LYS A 9 11.93 44.33 6.56
CA LYS A 9 10.81 44.22 7.50
C LYS A 9 9.53 43.56 6.88
N ASN A 10 9.57 43.19 5.62
CA ASN A 10 8.43 42.60 4.91
C ASN A 10 8.38 41.07 5.13
N THR A 11 7.20 40.49 5.10
CA THR A 11 7.02 39.04 5.13
C THR A 11 7.62 38.38 3.89
N LEU A 12 8.46 37.37 4.08
CA LEU A 12 9.05 36.56 3.02
C LEU A 12 8.36 35.21 2.98
N PHE A 13 7.77 34.87 1.86
CA PHE A 13 7.26 33.52 1.60
C PHE A 13 8.31 32.73 0.84
N VAL A 14 8.71 31.59 1.40
CA VAL A 14 9.70 30.71 0.79
C VAL A 14 9.04 29.36 0.51
N ARG A 15 9.11 28.90 -0.74
CA ARG A 15 8.72 27.55 -1.14
C ARG A 15 9.97 26.79 -1.56
N VAL A 16 10.27 25.71 -0.84
CA VAL A 16 11.37 24.80 -1.18
C VAL A 16 10.76 23.57 -1.85
N LEU A 17 11.17 23.31 -3.09
CA LEU A 17 10.81 22.11 -3.82
C LEU A 17 12.05 21.21 -3.86
N ASN A 18 11.91 20.01 -3.34
CA ASN A 18 12.93 18.97 -3.43
C ASN A 18 12.32 17.76 -4.15
N SER A 19 12.93 17.36 -5.25
CA SER A 19 12.51 16.19 -6.02
C SER A 19 13.67 15.24 -6.17
N GLY A 20 13.38 13.93 -6.08
CA GLY A 20 14.37 12.87 -6.23
C GLY A 20 13.74 11.51 -6.04
N ILE A 21 14.44 10.47 -6.50
CA ILE A 21 14.07 9.08 -6.27
C ILE A 21 14.74 8.64 -4.98
N LEU A 22 13.95 8.21 -4.00
CA LEU A 22 14.48 7.62 -2.77
C LEU A 22 15.12 6.26 -3.08
N SER A 23 16.26 5.99 -2.45
CA SER A 23 16.86 4.66 -2.51
C SER A 23 15.92 3.64 -1.85
N ILE A 24 15.92 2.42 -2.37
CA ILE A 24 15.18 1.27 -1.84
C ILE A 24 15.42 1.13 -0.32
N GLY A 25 14.36 1.04 0.46
CA GLY A 25 14.41 0.93 1.92
C GLY A 25 14.45 2.27 2.68
N ASN A 26 14.57 3.40 1.97
CA ASN A 26 14.55 4.74 2.55
C ASN A 26 13.18 5.44 2.43
N GLU A 27 12.16 4.68 2.05
CA GLU A 27 10.79 5.20 1.95
C GLU A 27 10.30 5.66 3.32
N LYS A 28 9.70 6.84 3.34
CA LYS A 28 9.08 7.37 4.55
C LYS A 28 7.65 6.86 4.67
N VAL A 29 7.30 6.40 5.86
CA VAL A 29 5.90 6.14 6.21
C VAL A 29 5.18 7.48 6.25
N VAL A 30 4.04 7.55 5.59
CA VAL A 30 3.15 8.71 5.58
C VAL A 30 1.75 8.24 5.92
N GLN A 31 1.08 8.95 6.81
CA GLN A 31 -0.34 8.74 7.14
C GLN A 31 -0.96 10.13 7.34
N ASN A 32 -1.54 10.65 6.26
CA ASN A 32 -2.18 11.95 6.27
C ASN A 32 -3.67 11.76 5.98
N ASN A 33 -4.52 12.00 6.96
CA ASN A 33 -5.98 11.81 6.92
C ASN A 33 -6.47 10.40 6.59
N ILE A 34 -5.57 9.46 6.35
CA ILE A 34 -5.84 8.04 6.19
C ILE A 34 -4.74 7.23 6.87
N SER A 35 -5.13 6.19 7.62
CA SER A 35 -4.18 5.19 8.10
C SER A 35 -4.19 3.96 7.19
N ALA A 36 -3.03 3.36 7.02
CA ALA A 36 -2.85 2.12 6.28
C ALA A 36 -1.99 1.14 7.07
N ASN A 37 -2.45 -0.09 7.16
CA ASN A 37 -1.73 -1.19 7.78
C ASN A 37 -1.75 -2.42 6.86
N VAL A 38 -0.62 -3.10 6.75
CA VAL A 38 -0.46 -4.33 5.96
C VAL A 38 -0.02 -5.46 6.88
N VAL A 39 -0.73 -6.58 6.83
CA VAL A 39 -0.42 -7.77 7.61
C VAL A 39 -0.45 -8.99 6.67
N PHE A 40 0.52 -9.88 6.84
CA PHE A 40 0.53 -11.15 6.10
C PHE A 40 0.07 -12.28 7.01
N LYS A 41 -0.80 -13.15 6.49
CA LYS A 41 -1.40 -14.26 7.24
C LYS A 41 -1.34 -15.55 6.43
N ASP A 42 -1.15 -16.66 7.12
CA ASP A 42 -1.32 -17.96 6.50
C ASP A 42 -2.79 -18.25 6.14
N ARG A 43 -3.04 -19.39 5.48
CA ARG A 43 -4.41 -19.81 5.11
C ARG A 43 -5.33 -20.05 6.33
N LYS A 44 -4.78 -20.21 7.53
CA LYS A 44 -5.53 -20.38 8.79
C LYS A 44 -5.76 -19.04 9.51
N GLY A 45 -5.30 -17.93 8.94
CA GLY A 45 -5.46 -16.58 9.50
C GLY A 45 -4.41 -16.18 10.55
N LYS A 46 -3.38 -17.01 10.78
CA LYS A 46 -2.27 -16.68 11.67
C LYS A 46 -1.31 -15.72 10.98
N VAL A 47 -0.89 -14.68 11.70
CA VAL A 47 0.11 -13.72 11.21
C VAL A 47 1.44 -14.43 10.96
N ILE A 48 2.03 -14.16 9.80
CA ILE A 48 3.32 -14.70 9.38
C ILE A 48 4.31 -13.58 9.05
N ASN A 49 5.60 -13.90 9.18
CA ASN A 49 6.67 -13.02 8.72
C ASN A 49 7.12 -13.46 7.32
N VAL A 50 6.96 -12.58 6.35
CA VAL A 50 7.35 -12.86 4.95
C VAL A 50 8.79 -12.50 4.63
N SER A 51 9.59 -12.01 5.60
CA SER A 51 11.01 -11.72 5.39
C SER A 51 11.80 -12.96 4.95
N LYS A 52 11.33 -14.16 5.35
CA LYS A 52 11.83 -15.44 4.87
C LYS A 52 10.66 -16.44 4.80
N ILE A 53 10.35 -16.93 3.61
CA ILE A 53 9.19 -17.78 3.35
C ILE A 53 9.59 -18.94 2.44
N ALA A 54 9.04 -20.14 2.69
CA ALA A 54 9.32 -21.31 1.87
C ALA A 54 8.61 -21.21 0.52
N GLN A 55 9.28 -21.68 -0.54
CA GLN A 55 8.69 -21.78 -1.88
C GLN A 55 7.42 -22.61 -1.87
N GLY A 56 6.41 -22.20 -2.63
CA GLY A 56 5.10 -22.86 -2.70
C GLY A 56 4.16 -22.52 -1.54
N THR A 57 4.59 -21.65 -0.60
CA THR A 57 3.69 -21.24 0.49
C THR A 57 2.65 -20.25 -0.03
N GLU A 58 1.38 -20.59 0.18
CA GLU A 58 0.26 -19.69 -0.04
C GLU A 58 -0.06 -18.89 1.23
N PHE A 59 -0.29 -17.61 1.08
CA PHE A 59 -0.58 -16.70 2.19
C PHE A 59 -1.42 -15.50 1.72
N TYR A 60 -2.06 -14.84 2.66
CA TYR A 60 -2.84 -13.64 2.39
C TYR A 60 -2.05 -12.38 2.72
N GLY A 61 -2.08 -11.40 1.82
CA GLY A 61 -1.81 -10.00 2.13
C GLY A 61 -3.11 -9.30 2.48
N GLU A 62 -3.22 -8.82 3.72
CA GLU A 62 -4.39 -8.06 4.19
C GLU A 62 -3.99 -6.60 4.40
N VAL A 63 -4.73 -5.70 3.76
CA VAL A 63 -4.58 -4.25 3.90
C VAL A 63 -5.79 -3.73 4.64
N THR A 64 -5.55 -3.01 5.73
CA THR A 64 -6.60 -2.29 6.46
C THR A 64 -6.37 -0.79 6.28
N LEU A 65 -7.38 -0.10 5.78
CA LEU A 65 -7.40 1.34 5.60
C LEU A 65 -8.49 1.95 6.50
N THR A 66 -8.18 3.09 7.13
CA THR A 66 -9.17 3.85 7.91
C THR A 66 -9.14 5.31 7.47
N ASN A 67 -10.28 5.83 7.04
CA ASN A 67 -10.47 7.25 6.80
C ASN A 67 -10.50 7.99 8.14
N LEU A 68 -9.55 8.90 8.36
CA LEU A 68 -9.45 9.68 9.60
C LEU A 68 -10.18 11.02 9.52
N LYS A 69 -10.74 11.37 8.34
CA LYS A 69 -11.58 12.55 8.17
C LYS A 69 -13.02 12.28 8.65
N ASN A 70 -13.68 13.32 9.12
CA ASN A 70 -15.11 13.31 9.43
C ASN A 70 -16.00 13.59 8.21
N GLU A 71 -15.50 13.32 7.02
CA GLU A 71 -16.19 13.52 5.75
C GLU A 71 -15.91 12.35 4.80
N ARG A 72 -16.78 12.21 3.81
CA ARG A 72 -16.60 11.24 2.73
C ARG A 72 -15.45 11.68 1.83
N VAL A 73 -14.59 10.73 1.47
CA VAL A 73 -13.51 10.92 0.49
C VAL A 73 -13.78 10.03 -0.72
N GLU A 74 -13.73 10.63 -1.90
CA GLU A 74 -14.00 9.96 -3.17
C GLU A 74 -12.73 9.81 -4.00
N ASN A 75 -12.80 8.93 -5.01
CA ASN A 75 -11.71 8.69 -5.96
C ASN A 75 -10.38 8.31 -5.28
N ILE A 76 -10.46 7.40 -4.33
CA ILE A 76 -9.29 6.84 -3.65
C ILE A 76 -8.71 5.74 -4.53
N ALA A 77 -7.38 5.77 -4.71
CA ALA A 77 -6.61 4.72 -5.34
C ALA A 77 -5.70 4.06 -4.32
N LEU A 78 -5.85 2.75 -4.16
CA LEU A 78 -4.94 1.88 -3.40
C LEU A 78 -4.11 1.07 -4.38
N SER A 79 -2.79 1.17 -4.31
CA SER A 79 -1.86 0.40 -5.13
C SER A 79 -0.98 -0.49 -4.25
N GLN A 80 -1.02 -1.79 -4.52
CA GLN A 80 -0.18 -2.80 -3.88
C GLN A 80 0.69 -3.45 -4.95
N ILE A 81 1.98 -3.11 -4.96
CA ILE A 81 2.98 -3.69 -5.85
C ILE A 81 3.59 -4.91 -5.16
N LEU A 82 3.76 -5.99 -5.92
CA LEU A 82 4.29 -7.24 -5.44
C LEU A 82 5.73 -7.46 -5.96
N PRO A 83 6.58 -8.14 -5.19
CA PRO A 83 7.90 -8.52 -5.66
C PRO A 83 7.80 -9.66 -6.67
N SER A 84 8.75 -9.75 -7.60
CA SER A 84 8.76 -10.80 -8.65
C SER A 84 8.83 -12.24 -8.12
N GLY A 85 9.14 -12.42 -6.82
CA GLY A 85 9.12 -13.73 -6.16
C GLY A 85 7.73 -14.21 -5.75
N PHE A 86 6.71 -13.34 -5.78
CA PHE A 86 5.35 -13.66 -5.42
C PHE A 86 4.44 -13.62 -6.64
N GLU A 87 3.47 -14.51 -6.66
CA GLU A 87 2.41 -14.53 -7.66
C GLU A 87 1.06 -14.33 -6.98
N ILE A 88 0.18 -13.61 -7.66
CA ILE A 88 -1.22 -13.53 -7.26
C ILE A 88 -1.90 -14.84 -7.64
N VAL A 89 -2.41 -15.55 -6.65
CA VAL A 89 -3.22 -16.73 -6.93
C VAL A 89 -4.54 -16.27 -7.53
N ASN A 90 -4.74 -16.63 -8.80
CA ASN A 90 -5.90 -16.18 -9.57
C ASN A 90 -7.17 -16.80 -9.03
N THR A 91 -7.89 -16.06 -8.25
CA THR A 91 -9.16 -16.47 -7.63
C THR A 91 -10.36 -16.15 -8.51
N ARG A 92 -10.20 -16.19 -9.84
CA ARG A 92 -11.35 -15.95 -10.76
C ARG A 92 -12.57 -16.80 -10.46
N TYR A 93 -12.47 -17.82 -9.60
CA TYR A 93 -13.52 -18.82 -9.50
C TYR A 93 -14.15 -19.02 -8.12
N THR A 94 -13.60 -18.61 -6.98
CA THR A 94 -14.20 -19.02 -5.72
C THR A 94 -14.32 -18.01 -4.59
N ASP A 95 -13.39 -17.10 -4.36
CA ASP A 95 -13.39 -16.35 -3.08
C ASP A 95 -13.57 -14.82 -3.18
N PHE A 96 -13.38 -14.24 -4.37
CA PHE A 96 -13.46 -12.78 -4.53
C PHE A 96 -14.90 -12.25 -4.69
N ARG A 97 -15.83 -13.07 -5.17
CA ARG A 97 -17.21 -12.61 -5.39
C ARG A 97 -17.96 -12.32 -4.09
N ASP A 98 -17.71 -13.09 -3.03
CA ASP A 98 -18.45 -12.93 -1.78
C ASP A 98 -17.81 -11.93 -0.80
N ALA A 99 -16.49 -11.75 -0.83
CA ALA A 99 -15.79 -10.84 0.09
C ALA A 99 -15.50 -9.46 -0.51
N THR A 100 -15.45 -9.32 -1.83
CA THR A 100 -15.02 -8.09 -2.52
C THR A 100 -16.13 -7.36 -3.27
N ALA A 101 -17.32 -7.94 -3.41
CA ALA A 101 -18.42 -7.38 -4.21
C ALA A 101 -18.85 -5.96 -3.78
N ASN A 102 -18.42 -5.49 -2.59
CA ASN A 102 -18.72 -4.15 -2.05
C ASN A 102 -17.47 -3.40 -1.55
N ILE A 103 -16.24 -3.88 -1.87
CA ILE A 103 -15.02 -3.29 -1.30
C ILE A 103 -14.45 -2.19 -2.18
N ALA A 104 -14.58 -2.29 -3.50
CA ALA A 104 -14.08 -1.31 -4.44
C ALA A 104 -15.03 -1.12 -5.62
N ASP A 105 -15.08 0.10 -6.16
CA ASP A 105 -15.88 0.44 -7.34
C ASP A 105 -15.25 -0.16 -8.61
N TYR A 106 -13.91 -0.25 -8.63
CA TYR A 106 -13.14 -0.88 -9.70
C TYR A 106 -11.88 -1.53 -9.16
N ILE A 107 -11.49 -2.66 -9.73
CA ILE A 107 -10.30 -3.44 -9.37
C ILE A 107 -9.52 -3.77 -10.65
N ASP A 108 -8.22 -3.42 -10.68
CA ASP A 108 -7.28 -3.80 -11.73
C ASP A 108 -6.18 -4.67 -11.14
N ILE A 109 -6.22 -5.98 -11.43
CA ILE A 109 -5.21 -6.95 -10.98
C ILE A 109 -4.35 -7.34 -12.16
N ARG A 110 -3.04 -7.19 -11.99
CA ARG A 110 -1.98 -7.59 -12.92
C ARG A 110 -1.05 -8.58 -12.24
N ASP A 111 -0.09 -9.12 -12.98
CA ASP A 111 0.84 -10.12 -12.45
C ASP A 111 1.70 -9.57 -11.30
N ASP A 112 2.00 -8.26 -11.34
CA ASP A 112 2.91 -7.58 -10.42
C ASP A 112 2.22 -6.63 -9.44
N ARG A 113 0.90 -6.43 -9.55
CA ARG A 113 0.19 -5.44 -8.71
C ARG A 113 -1.31 -5.66 -8.63
N ALA A 114 -1.89 -5.15 -7.56
CA ALA A 114 -3.32 -4.99 -7.42
C ALA A 114 -3.65 -3.52 -7.14
N ASN A 115 -4.53 -2.95 -7.96
CA ASN A 115 -5.02 -1.59 -7.80
C ASN A 115 -6.52 -1.65 -7.49
N TYR A 116 -6.94 -0.87 -6.50
CA TYR A 116 -8.33 -0.77 -6.07
C TYR A 116 -8.74 0.69 -6.11
N TYR A 117 -9.90 0.96 -6.68
CA TYR A 117 -10.48 2.30 -6.80
C TYR A 117 -11.81 2.32 -6.07
N PHE A 118 -11.99 3.25 -5.15
CA PHE A 118 -13.15 3.28 -4.26
C PHE A 118 -13.34 4.65 -3.61
N SER A 119 -14.45 4.77 -2.85
CA SER A 119 -14.72 5.90 -1.99
C SER A 119 -14.90 5.41 -0.56
N MET A 120 -14.59 6.22 0.45
CA MET A 120 -14.78 5.90 1.87
C MET A 120 -15.68 6.93 2.53
N LYS A 121 -16.60 6.48 3.38
CA LYS A 121 -17.38 7.36 4.26
C LYS A 121 -16.50 7.93 5.36
N ALA A 122 -17.02 8.93 6.10
CA ALA A 122 -16.39 9.44 7.29
C ALA A 122 -16.08 8.32 8.29
N ALA A 123 -14.87 8.30 8.83
CA ALA A 123 -14.38 7.32 9.82
C ALA A 123 -14.53 5.85 9.41
N GLU A 124 -14.76 5.56 8.12
CA GLU A 124 -14.90 4.19 7.62
C GLU A 124 -13.57 3.45 7.65
N THR A 125 -13.63 2.16 8.01
CA THR A 125 -12.52 1.22 7.89
C THR A 125 -12.85 0.20 6.81
N ARG A 126 -11.92 -0.04 5.88
CA ARG A 126 -12.01 -1.08 4.85
C ARG A 126 -10.84 -2.04 4.90
N GLN A 127 -11.10 -3.27 4.53
CA GLN A 127 -10.09 -4.31 4.43
C GLN A 127 -10.05 -4.86 3.00
N PHE A 128 -8.84 -4.99 2.47
CA PHE A 128 -8.57 -5.61 1.18
C PHE A 128 -7.71 -6.84 1.43
N LYS A 129 -8.03 -7.92 0.77
CA LYS A 129 -7.36 -9.20 0.96
C LYS A 129 -6.98 -9.79 -0.39
N ILE A 130 -5.73 -10.20 -0.54
CA ILE A 130 -5.20 -10.83 -1.74
C ILE A 130 -4.50 -12.12 -1.38
N LEU A 131 -4.76 -13.19 -2.14
CA LEU A 131 -4.07 -14.47 -1.97
C LEU A 131 -2.81 -14.48 -2.84
N LEU A 132 -1.69 -14.79 -2.21
CA LEU A 132 -0.36 -14.79 -2.80
C LEU A 132 0.28 -16.17 -2.67
N ASN A 133 1.17 -16.50 -3.60
CA ASN A 133 2.05 -17.66 -3.54
C ASN A 133 3.51 -17.21 -3.63
N ALA A 134 4.37 -17.73 -2.78
CA ALA A 134 5.82 -17.56 -2.86
C ALA A 134 6.37 -18.52 -3.93
N SER A 135 6.45 -18.06 -5.20
CA SER A 135 6.66 -18.95 -6.35
C SER A 135 8.14 -19.10 -6.73
N TYR A 136 8.93 -18.03 -6.69
CA TYR A 136 10.29 -18.03 -7.22
C TYR A 136 11.32 -17.81 -6.13
N LEU A 137 12.32 -18.71 -6.10
CA LEU A 137 13.46 -18.62 -5.17
C LEU A 137 14.25 -17.33 -5.39
N GLY A 138 14.64 -16.66 -4.32
CA GLY A 138 15.49 -15.49 -4.40
C GLY A 138 15.17 -14.45 -3.34
N LYS A 139 15.91 -13.35 -3.39
CA LYS A 139 15.74 -12.20 -2.50
C LYS A 139 15.18 -11.02 -3.30
N TYR A 140 14.08 -10.49 -2.85
CA TYR A 140 13.30 -9.47 -3.54
C TYR A 140 12.97 -8.32 -2.60
N TYR A 141 12.74 -7.14 -3.18
CA TYR A 141 12.18 -6.03 -2.42
C TYR A 141 10.66 -5.97 -2.61
N LEU A 142 9.92 -6.08 -1.52
CA LEU A 142 8.49 -5.86 -1.46
C LEU A 142 8.25 -4.38 -1.18
N PRO A 143 7.77 -3.60 -2.16
CA PRO A 143 7.50 -2.18 -1.98
C PRO A 143 6.44 -1.92 -0.92
N GLY A 144 6.49 -0.74 -0.32
CA GLY A 144 5.41 -0.27 0.53
C GLY A 144 4.13 -0.01 -0.26
N LEU A 145 3.01 -0.17 0.41
CA LEU A 145 1.69 0.17 -0.13
C LEU A 145 1.55 1.68 -0.29
N GLN A 146 0.84 2.11 -1.32
CA GLN A 146 0.45 3.50 -1.52
C GLN A 146 -1.07 3.60 -1.64
N CYS A 147 -1.65 4.55 -0.92
CA CYS A 147 -3.08 4.88 -0.98
C CYS A 147 -3.23 6.39 -0.99
N GLU A 148 -3.95 6.93 -1.96
CA GLU A 148 -4.14 8.36 -2.11
C GLU A 148 -5.50 8.69 -2.74
N ALA A 149 -6.06 9.85 -2.42
CA ALA A 149 -7.19 10.38 -3.18
C ALA A 149 -6.66 11.17 -4.38
N MET A 150 -7.19 10.89 -5.58
CA MET A 150 -6.71 11.46 -6.85
C MET A 150 -6.83 12.98 -6.91
N TYR A 151 -7.77 13.57 -6.16
CA TYR A 151 -8.08 14.99 -6.19
C TYR A 151 -7.92 15.69 -4.84
N ASP A 152 -7.39 14.98 -3.82
CA ASP A 152 -7.13 15.52 -2.48
C ASP A 152 -5.74 15.13 -2.02
N ASN A 153 -4.77 16.03 -2.20
CA ASN A 153 -3.36 15.82 -1.84
C ASN A 153 -3.14 15.64 -0.32
N ASP A 154 -4.13 16.00 0.50
CA ASP A 154 -4.08 15.84 1.95
C ASP A 154 -4.58 14.46 2.40
N PHE A 155 -4.98 13.59 1.47
CA PHE A 155 -5.40 12.24 1.75
C PHE A 155 -4.41 11.25 1.15
N LEU A 156 -3.40 10.87 1.94
CA LEU A 156 -2.28 10.04 1.49
C LEU A 156 -1.80 9.11 2.60
N ALA A 157 -1.69 7.83 2.30
CA ALA A 157 -0.95 6.86 3.12
C ALA A 157 0.13 6.17 2.28
N ARG A 158 1.28 5.96 2.90
CA ARG A 158 2.37 5.15 2.36
C ARG A 158 3.00 4.33 3.47
N THR A 159 3.14 3.02 3.26
CA THR A 159 3.85 2.15 4.19
C THR A 159 5.30 1.98 3.76
N LYS A 160 6.13 1.46 4.66
CA LYS A 160 7.51 1.12 4.34
C LYS A 160 7.56 -0.22 3.62
N GLY A 161 8.43 -0.33 2.60
CA GLY A 161 8.75 -1.59 1.98
C GLY A 161 9.71 -2.44 2.84
N GLN A 162 9.91 -3.70 2.45
CA GLN A 162 10.81 -4.64 3.14
C GLN A 162 11.45 -5.64 2.17
N TRP A 163 12.58 -6.17 2.58
CA TRP A 163 13.18 -7.30 1.87
C TRP A 163 12.46 -8.58 2.25
N VAL A 164 12.22 -9.43 1.24
CA VAL A 164 11.63 -10.76 1.39
C VAL A 164 12.55 -11.77 0.70
N GLU A 165 12.65 -12.96 1.24
CA GLU A 165 13.46 -14.05 0.70
C GLU A 165 12.58 -15.29 0.57
N VAL A 166 12.50 -15.83 -0.64
CA VAL A 166 11.86 -17.11 -0.91
C VAL A 166 12.94 -18.19 -0.91
N VAL A 167 12.81 -19.15 -0.02
CA VAL A 167 13.76 -20.24 0.20
C VAL A 167 13.14 -21.60 -0.11
N LYS A 168 13.99 -22.63 -0.24
CA LYS A 168 13.53 -24.02 -0.40
C LYS A 168 12.80 -24.50 0.84
#